data_fd105e05b78b67f85f40143381aa23e2
#
_entry.id   fd105e05b78b67f85f40143381aa23e2
#
_cell.length_a   1.000
_cell.length_b   1.000
_cell.length_c   1.000
_cell.angle_alpha   90.00
_cell.angle_beta   90.00
_cell.angle_gamma   90.00
#
_symmetry.space_group_name_H-M   'P 1'
#
loop_
_entity.id
_entity.type
_entity.pdbx_description
1 polymer ?
#
loop_
_entity_poly.entity_id
_entity_poly.type
_entity_poly.pdbx_seq_one_letter_code
_entity_poly.pdbx_strand_id
1 'polypeptide(L)'
;MAANRKPNLILFLPDQQRADTLACYGGVKVHAPNLNKLASESVIFERTYVTHPVCTPSRSSLMTGTWPHINGCTRNSVPLDRRFRVFPELMQDRDYRTAYIGKWHLGEDGPAGRGFQHWISTDDHGDYSKIS
;
A
#
# COMPACT_ATOMS: atom_id res chain seq x y z
N MET A 1 -15.86 -2.39 -31.89
CA MET A 1 -15.00 -3.13 -30.92
C MET A 1 -14.67 -2.17 -29.79
N ALA A 2 -15.09 -2.45 -28.57
CA ALA A 2 -14.74 -1.60 -27.43
C ALA A 2 -13.20 -1.63 -27.28
N ALA A 3 -12.56 -0.46 -27.27
CA ALA A 3 -11.15 -0.34 -27.03
C ALA A 3 -10.84 -1.05 -25.71
N ASN A 4 -9.88 -1.94 -25.71
CA ASN A 4 -9.45 -2.71 -24.52
C ASN A 4 -8.80 -1.72 -23.53
N ARG A 5 -9.62 -0.93 -22.83
CA ARG A 5 -9.16 0.05 -21.85
C ARG A 5 -8.65 -0.69 -20.63
N LYS A 6 -7.41 -0.47 -20.29
CA LYS A 6 -6.83 -0.99 -19.04
C LYS A 6 -7.61 -0.45 -17.84
N PRO A 7 -7.91 -1.27 -16.82
CA PRO A 7 -8.61 -0.79 -15.63
C PRO A 7 -7.73 0.17 -14.83
N ASN A 8 -8.35 1.15 -14.18
CA ASN A 8 -7.68 1.90 -13.12
C ASN A 8 -7.57 1.01 -11.87
N LEU A 9 -6.44 1.12 -11.17
CA LEU A 9 -6.17 0.36 -9.94
C LEU A 9 -5.98 1.34 -8.79
N ILE A 10 -6.72 1.14 -7.70
CA ILE A 10 -6.58 1.90 -6.46
C ILE A 10 -6.24 0.90 -5.37
N LEU A 11 -5.08 1.07 -4.73
CA LEU A 11 -4.70 0.35 -3.52
C LEU A 11 -4.90 1.30 -2.33
N PHE A 12 -5.91 1.02 -1.51
CA PHE A 12 -6.16 1.75 -0.26
C PHE A 12 -5.64 0.91 0.90
N LEU A 13 -4.57 1.37 1.53
CA LEU A 13 -3.89 0.68 2.64
C LEU A 13 -3.95 1.52 3.91
N PRO A 14 -4.91 1.29 4.80
CA PRO A 14 -4.91 1.92 6.13
C PRO A 14 -3.73 1.41 6.95
N ASP A 15 -3.06 2.30 7.69
CA ASP A 15 -2.02 1.91 8.64
C ASP A 15 -2.67 1.45 9.96
N GLN A 16 -2.26 0.32 10.50
CA GLN A 16 -2.70 -0.23 11.79
C GLN A 16 -4.21 -0.47 11.95
N GLN A 17 -4.97 -0.56 10.87
CA GLN A 17 -6.39 -0.87 10.97
C GLN A 17 -6.59 -2.34 11.34
N ARG A 18 -7.40 -2.59 12.38
CA ARG A 18 -7.86 -3.92 12.76
C ARG A 18 -9.07 -4.32 11.90
N ALA A 19 -9.14 -5.58 11.51
CA ALA A 19 -10.25 -6.09 10.71
C ALA A 19 -11.61 -5.91 11.44
N ASP A 20 -11.65 -6.16 12.75
CA ASP A 20 -12.85 -6.05 13.59
C ASP A 20 -13.36 -4.62 13.80
N THR A 21 -12.72 -3.61 13.22
CA THR A 21 -13.26 -2.24 13.16
C THR A 21 -14.25 -2.03 12.00
N LEU A 22 -14.33 -2.98 11.07
CA LEU A 22 -15.26 -2.93 9.94
C LEU A 22 -16.44 -3.89 10.15
N ALA A 23 -17.64 -3.42 9.88
CA ALA A 23 -18.87 -4.19 10.10
C ALA A 23 -18.92 -5.50 9.30
N CYS A 24 -18.30 -5.54 8.12
CA CYS A 24 -18.22 -6.74 7.27
C CYS A 24 -17.45 -7.91 7.91
N TYR A 25 -16.65 -7.64 8.93
CA TYR A 25 -15.92 -8.66 9.69
C TYR A 25 -16.57 -8.96 11.07
N GLY A 26 -17.78 -8.48 11.30
CA GLY A 26 -18.55 -8.79 12.52
C GLY A 26 -18.07 -8.10 13.80
N GLY A 27 -17.19 -7.12 13.67
CA GLY A 27 -16.54 -6.44 14.81
C GLY A 27 -17.31 -5.25 15.38
N VAL A 28 -16.57 -4.37 16.07
CA VAL A 28 -17.09 -3.16 16.71
C VAL A 28 -17.72 -2.25 15.66
N LYS A 29 -18.90 -1.69 15.98
CA LYS A 29 -19.61 -0.77 15.10
C LYS A 29 -18.89 0.58 15.02
N VAL A 30 -17.99 0.72 14.06
CA VAL A 30 -17.39 2.00 13.68
C VAL A 30 -18.24 2.62 12.57
N HIS A 31 -18.45 3.93 12.63
CA HIS A 31 -19.18 4.64 11.59
C HIS A 31 -18.35 4.74 10.31
N ALA A 32 -18.51 3.78 9.41
CA ALA A 32 -17.79 3.69 8.14
C ALA A 32 -18.75 3.35 6.97
N PRO A 33 -19.75 4.20 6.68
CA PRO A 33 -20.83 3.88 5.74
C PRO A 33 -20.30 3.59 4.33
N ASN A 34 -19.28 4.32 3.87
CA ASN A 34 -18.74 4.13 2.53
C ASN A 34 -17.96 2.82 2.39
N LEU A 35 -17.18 2.44 3.41
CA LEU A 35 -16.47 1.15 3.41
C LEU A 35 -17.46 -0.02 3.55
N ASN A 36 -18.51 0.12 4.35
CA ASN A 36 -19.56 -0.87 4.47
C ASN A 36 -20.32 -1.05 3.14
N LYS A 37 -20.60 0.04 2.44
CA LYS A 37 -21.20 -0.02 1.10
C LYS A 37 -20.27 -0.72 0.12
N LEU A 38 -19.00 -0.33 0.07
CA LEU A 38 -17.99 -0.98 -0.79
C LEU A 38 -17.93 -2.49 -0.48
N ALA A 39 -17.89 -2.88 0.78
CA ALA A 39 -17.86 -4.28 1.20
C ALA A 39 -19.09 -5.06 0.70
N SER A 40 -20.29 -4.46 0.73
CA SER A 40 -21.52 -5.12 0.26
C SER A 40 -21.57 -5.36 -1.27
N GLU A 41 -20.73 -4.65 -2.02
CA GLU A 41 -20.63 -4.72 -3.49
C GLU A 41 -19.34 -5.41 -3.97
N SER A 42 -18.55 -5.99 -3.05
CA SER A 42 -17.19 -6.48 -3.31
C SER A 42 -16.97 -7.89 -2.81
N VAL A 43 -15.86 -8.49 -3.21
CA VAL A 43 -15.36 -9.73 -2.60
C VAL A 43 -14.66 -9.40 -1.30
N ILE A 44 -15.08 -10.05 -0.21
CA ILE A 44 -14.49 -9.93 1.12
C ILE A 44 -13.62 -11.15 1.39
N PHE A 45 -12.37 -10.92 1.78
CA PHE A 45 -11.47 -11.97 2.22
C PHE A 45 -11.49 -12.04 3.75
N GLU A 46 -12.12 -13.06 4.30
CA GLU A 46 -12.27 -13.22 5.77
C GLU A 46 -10.95 -13.57 6.46
N ARG A 47 -10.01 -14.19 5.74
CA ARG A 47 -8.73 -14.66 6.26
C ARG A 47 -7.58 -14.18 5.39
N THR A 48 -7.07 -13.02 5.71
CA THR A 48 -5.91 -12.44 5.06
C THR A 48 -4.79 -12.25 6.07
N TYR A 49 -3.57 -12.63 5.68
CA TYR A 49 -2.41 -12.58 6.56
C TYR A 49 -1.32 -11.71 5.97
N VAL A 50 -0.64 -10.96 6.81
CA VAL A 50 0.56 -10.20 6.42
C VAL A 50 1.80 -11.05 6.64
N THR A 51 2.83 -10.81 5.84
CA THR A 51 4.11 -11.52 5.95
C THR A 51 4.84 -11.23 7.27
N HIS A 52 4.65 -10.01 7.78
CA HIS A 52 5.19 -9.56 9.07
C HIS A 52 4.34 -8.35 9.54
N PRO A 53 3.76 -8.36 10.75
CA PRO A 53 2.82 -7.32 11.20
C PRO A 53 3.53 -6.06 11.74
N VAL A 54 4.51 -5.56 10.99
CA VAL A 54 5.28 -4.34 11.26
C VAL A 54 5.37 -3.52 9.98
N CYS A 55 5.36 -2.20 10.08
CA CYS A 55 5.18 -1.28 8.96
C CYS A 55 6.14 -1.51 7.79
N THR A 56 7.45 -1.31 7.98
CA THR A 56 8.45 -1.46 6.91
C THR A 56 8.46 -2.88 6.33
N PRO A 57 8.51 -3.96 7.11
CA PRO A 57 8.46 -5.32 6.57
C PRO A 57 7.22 -5.61 5.75
N SER A 58 6.03 -5.26 6.25
CA SER A 58 4.76 -5.47 5.55
C SER A 58 4.72 -4.68 4.23
N ARG A 59 5.11 -3.39 4.26
CA ARG A 59 5.13 -2.53 3.08
C ARG A 59 6.13 -3.00 2.04
N SER A 60 7.33 -3.44 2.46
CA SER A 60 8.33 -3.98 1.54
C SER A 60 7.83 -5.23 0.82
N SER A 61 7.14 -6.12 1.54
CA SER A 61 6.53 -7.31 0.94
C SER A 61 5.43 -6.94 -0.05
N LEU A 62 4.56 -5.99 0.32
CA LEU A 62 3.48 -5.52 -0.55
C LEU A 62 4.03 -4.91 -1.84
N MET A 63 5.09 -4.10 -1.74
CA MET A 63 5.69 -3.41 -2.89
C MET A 63 6.47 -4.36 -3.80
N THR A 64 7.17 -5.35 -3.26
CA THR A 64 8.11 -6.20 -4.01
C THR A 64 7.57 -7.59 -4.33
N GLY A 65 6.51 -8.05 -3.64
CA GLY A 65 6.05 -9.43 -3.71
C GLY A 65 7.01 -10.42 -3.05
N THR A 66 7.99 -9.96 -2.25
CA THR A 66 8.99 -10.82 -1.60
C THR A 66 8.89 -10.78 -0.08
N TRP A 67 9.36 -11.83 0.58
CA TRP A 67 9.39 -11.90 2.04
C TRP A 67 10.41 -10.92 2.62
N PRO A 68 10.19 -10.39 3.85
CA PRO A 68 11.11 -9.44 4.50
C PRO A 68 12.52 -9.95 4.67
N HIS A 69 12.70 -11.25 4.95
CA HIS A 69 14.03 -11.86 5.06
C HIS A 69 14.76 -11.98 3.70
N ILE A 70 14.02 -11.95 2.59
CA ILE A 70 14.61 -11.95 1.24
C ILE A 70 15.00 -10.53 0.83
N ASN A 71 14.12 -9.54 1.06
CA ASN A 71 14.36 -8.16 0.66
C ASN A 71 15.16 -7.34 1.68
N GLY A 72 15.44 -7.91 2.86
CA GLY A 72 16.25 -7.31 3.92
C GLY A 72 15.47 -6.39 4.87
N CYS A 73 14.24 -6.04 4.57
CA CYS A 73 13.41 -5.16 5.41
C CYS A 73 12.80 -5.92 6.59
N THR A 74 13.62 -6.42 7.50
CA THR A 74 13.19 -7.28 8.62
C THR A 74 12.67 -6.52 9.84
N ARG A 75 12.85 -5.20 9.89
CA ARG A 75 12.38 -4.31 10.96
C ARG A 75 12.11 -2.92 10.40
N ASN A 76 11.49 -2.05 11.21
CA ASN A 76 11.27 -0.66 10.83
C ASN A 76 12.59 0.08 10.55
N SER A 77 12.51 1.10 9.72
CA SER A 77 13.61 2.00 9.34
C SER A 77 14.79 1.29 8.62
N VAL A 78 14.58 0.09 8.10
CA VAL A 78 15.50 -0.53 7.14
C VAL A 78 15.08 -0.13 5.74
N PRO A 79 15.89 0.64 5.00
CA PRO A 79 15.53 1.06 3.65
C PRO A 79 15.44 -0.14 2.71
N LEU A 80 14.48 -0.10 1.81
CA LEU A 80 14.33 -1.12 0.78
C LEU A 80 15.41 -0.95 -0.29
N ASP A 81 16.27 -1.95 -0.44
CA ASP A 81 17.33 -1.98 -1.43
C ASP A 81 16.76 -1.84 -2.86
N ARG A 82 17.40 -0.97 -3.66
CA ARG A 82 16.99 -0.66 -5.05
C ARG A 82 17.07 -1.85 -6.00
N ARG A 83 17.83 -2.88 -5.69
CA ARG A 83 17.86 -4.12 -6.49
C ARG A 83 16.51 -4.85 -6.52
N PHE A 84 15.64 -4.62 -5.53
CA PHE A 84 14.29 -5.19 -5.52
C PHE A 84 13.33 -4.25 -6.25
N ARG A 85 12.88 -4.64 -7.41
CA ARG A 85 11.86 -3.90 -8.15
C ARG A 85 10.55 -3.90 -7.37
N VAL A 86 9.86 -2.78 -7.44
CA VAL A 86 8.53 -2.61 -6.84
C VAL A 86 7.45 -2.62 -7.93
N PHE A 87 6.23 -3.03 -7.55
CA PHE A 87 5.16 -3.18 -8.54
C PHE A 87 4.85 -1.90 -9.35
N PRO A 88 5.00 -0.66 -8.84
CA PRO A 88 4.79 0.52 -9.67
C PRO A 88 5.78 0.64 -10.83
N GLU A 89 7.02 0.20 -10.66
CA GLU A 89 8.01 0.15 -11.76
C GLU A 89 7.54 -0.83 -12.85
N LEU A 90 6.96 -1.97 -12.46
CA LEU A 90 6.38 -2.94 -13.39
C LEU A 90 5.10 -2.42 -14.06
N MET A 91 4.34 -1.58 -13.37
CA MET A 91 3.14 -0.94 -13.92
C MET A 91 3.50 0.10 -14.99
N GLN A 92 4.59 0.86 -14.80
CA GLN A 92 5.10 1.79 -15.82
C GLN A 92 5.52 1.06 -17.10
N ASP A 93 6.14 -0.11 -17.00
CA ASP A 93 6.48 -0.96 -18.14
C ASP A 93 5.22 -1.39 -18.95
N ARG A 94 4.04 -1.16 -18.41
CA ARG A 94 2.74 -1.44 -19.00
C ARG A 94 1.91 -0.19 -19.30
N ASP A 95 2.55 0.97 -19.41
CA ASP A 95 1.93 2.28 -19.70
C ASP A 95 0.90 2.75 -18.68
N TYR A 96 1.04 2.36 -17.41
CA TYR A 96 0.25 2.92 -16.33
C TYR A 96 0.89 4.22 -15.82
N ARG A 97 0.04 5.21 -15.53
CA ARG A 97 0.43 6.36 -14.71
C ARG A 97 0.25 5.98 -13.25
N THR A 98 1.27 6.28 -12.45
CA THR A 98 1.35 5.84 -11.05
C THR A 98 1.40 7.03 -10.12
N ALA A 99 0.64 6.95 -9.04
CA ALA A 99 0.64 7.95 -7.97
C ALA A 99 0.69 7.28 -6.59
N TYR A 100 1.31 7.95 -5.64
CA TYR A 100 1.38 7.52 -4.24
C TYR A 100 1.00 8.67 -3.31
N ILE A 101 0.12 8.40 -2.35
CA ILE A 101 -0.28 9.39 -1.34
C ILE A 101 -0.25 8.69 0.03
N GLY A 102 0.54 9.22 0.96
CA GLY A 102 0.60 8.73 2.33
C GLY A 102 1.97 8.28 2.80
N LYS A 103 2.01 7.49 3.87
CA LYS A 103 3.23 7.01 4.52
C LYS A 103 4.00 6.04 3.62
N TRP A 104 5.27 6.37 3.33
CA TRP A 104 6.18 5.51 2.56
C TRP A 104 6.87 4.46 3.42
N HIS A 105 7.70 4.87 4.34
CA HIS A 105 8.44 4.07 5.33
C HIS A 105 9.30 2.93 4.73
N LEU A 106 9.86 3.16 3.56
CA LEU A 106 10.79 2.24 2.88
C LEU A 106 12.12 2.90 2.49
N GLY A 107 12.46 4.02 3.12
CA GLY A 107 13.71 4.75 2.95
C GLY A 107 13.53 6.17 2.43
N GLU A 108 14.58 6.97 2.58
CA GLU A 108 14.61 8.42 2.32
C GLU A 108 14.41 8.79 0.83
N ASP A 109 14.68 7.86 -0.07
CA ASP A 109 14.47 8.08 -1.51
C ASP A 109 13.01 8.38 -1.88
N GLY A 110 12.09 8.01 -1.00
CA GLY A 110 10.67 8.21 -1.20
C GLY A 110 10.08 7.42 -2.38
N PRO A 111 8.80 7.63 -2.67
CA PRO A 111 8.12 6.95 -3.77
C PRO A 111 8.61 7.34 -5.16
N ALA A 112 9.13 8.56 -5.35
CA ALA A 112 9.56 9.07 -6.67
C ALA A 112 10.65 8.19 -7.32
N GLY A 113 11.62 7.75 -6.51
CA GLY A 113 12.68 6.85 -6.97
C GLY A 113 12.24 5.41 -7.19
N ARG A 114 10.95 5.09 -7.01
CA ARG A 114 10.38 3.74 -6.97
C ARG A 114 9.16 3.58 -7.89
N GLY A 115 9.20 4.25 -9.04
CA GLY A 115 8.21 4.08 -10.08
C GLY A 115 6.91 4.87 -9.90
N PHE A 116 6.81 5.77 -8.94
CA PHE A 116 5.68 6.69 -8.83
C PHE A 116 5.99 8.02 -9.51
N GLN A 117 5.14 8.41 -10.46
CA GLN A 117 5.27 9.66 -11.24
C GLN A 117 4.74 10.87 -10.48
N HIS A 118 3.72 10.66 -9.65
CA HIS A 118 3.16 11.66 -8.75
C HIS A 118 3.16 11.12 -7.34
N TRP A 119 3.53 11.94 -6.36
CA TRP A 119 3.56 11.48 -4.98
C TRP A 119 3.44 12.61 -3.97
N ILE A 120 2.78 12.31 -2.87
CA ILE A 120 2.70 13.12 -1.66
C ILE A 120 2.93 12.13 -0.52
N SER A 121 4.09 12.15 0.11
CA SER A 121 4.42 11.15 1.12
C SER A 121 5.22 11.71 2.28
N THR A 122 5.14 10.98 3.39
CA THR A 122 6.03 11.12 4.54
C THR A 122 6.72 9.78 4.77
N ASP A 123 7.96 9.78 5.25
CA ASP A 123 8.67 8.53 5.51
C ASP A 123 8.19 7.83 6.79
N ASP A 124 7.76 8.59 7.78
CA ASP A 124 7.28 8.09 9.07
C ASP A 124 5.83 8.55 9.36
N HIS A 125 5.35 8.33 10.59
CA HIS A 125 4.10 8.89 11.16
C HIS A 125 4.09 10.45 11.15
N GLY A 126 4.91 11.03 10.32
CA GLY A 126 5.33 12.38 10.30
C GLY A 126 4.27 13.40 9.99
N ASP A 127 4.64 14.58 10.31
CA ASP A 127 3.93 15.83 10.16
C ASP A 127 3.54 16.07 8.70
N TYR A 128 2.30 15.74 8.36
CA TYR A 128 1.70 16.02 7.04
C TYR A 128 1.55 17.53 6.77
N SER A 129 1.84 18.40 7.74
CA SER A 129 1.82 19.85 7.55
C SER A 129 2.93 20.39 6.65
N LYS A 130 3.93 19.57 6.34
CA LYS A 130 5.07 19.93 5.48
C LYS A 130 4.86 19.56 4.00
N ILE A 131 3.67 19.10 3.65
CA ILE A 131 3.31 18.80 2.27
C ILE A 131 2.77 20.09 1.64
N SER A 132 3.59 20.75 0.87
CA SER A 132 3.23 21.93 0.07
C SER A 132 3.07 21.58 -1.39
#